data_1a529342d49490dc1a67bb0bfea55fac
#
_entry.id   1a529342d49490dc1a67bb0bfea55fac
#
_cell.length_a   1.000
_cell.length_b   1.000
_cell.length_c   1.000
_cell.angle_alpha   90.00
_cell.angle_beta   90.00
_cell.angle_gamma   90.00
#
_symmetry.space_group_name_H-M   'P 1'
#
loop_
_entity.id
_entity.type
_entity.pdbx_description
1 polymer ?
#
loop_
_entity_poly.entity_id
_entity_poly.type
_entity_poly.pdbx_seq_one_letter_code
_entity_poly.pdbx_strand_id
1 'polypeptide(L)'
;DAVIHAAAHFRFTGPREAFRRANVAGTRALLDAAREAGARRFVYVSAAAVVMDDKGSPLAGVDETAPIFPESFSPYIATKAEAETLVRAANGPDFTTVALRPPGIWGGGDAFSSTLPQLVKRRQFGFVGGGRFGCVTCHVDNVVEALICALDRGRGGAAYFINDPEPTTLRDFLTRVAAALGLKIDRAPSLPYGVAWVLGGLMEGWARATRAKNDPPMSRTMVRLIGRPFTTDDSKARAELGYFGRVSRAEGLGSYAGAPAQS
;
A
#
# COMPACT_ATOMS: atom_id res chain seq x y z
N ASP A 1 26.86 -1.63 -7.52
CA ASP A 1 25.60 -1.03 -7.99
C ASP A 1 24.42 -1.68 -7.31
N ALA A 2 23.21 -1.12 -7.45
CA ALA A 2 22.03 -1.55 -6.74
C ALA A 2 20.77 -1.45 -7.63
N VAL A 3 19.73 -2.22 -7.27
CA VAL A 3 18.43 -2.20 -7.94
C VAL A 3 17.36 -1.81 -6.93
N ILE A 4 16.48 -0.88 -7.30
CA ILE A 4 15.23 -0.59 -6.61
C ILE A 4 14.08 -1.13 -7.45
N HIS A 5 13.32 -2.06 -6.87
CA HIS A 5 12.17 -2.66 -7.54
C HIS A 5 10.85 -2.14 -6.95
N ALA A 6 10.30 -1.10 -7.55
CA ALA A 6 9.03 -0.50 -7.16
C ALA A 6 7.85 -0.92 -8.05
N ALA A 7 8.11 -1.59 -9.18
CA ALA A 7 7.05 -1.97 -10.10
C ALA A 7 6.15 -3.06 -9.52
N ALA A 8 4.84 -2.88 -9.64
CA ALA A 8 3.85 -3.87 -9.26
C ALA A 8 2.55 -3.69 -10.05
N HIS A 9 1.87 -4.81 -10.33
CA HIS A 9 0.48 -4.77 -10.78
C HIS A 9 -0.42 -4.56 -9.56
N PHE A 10 -0.98 -3.35 -9.46
CA PHE A 10 -1.91 -2.97 -8.39
C PHE A 10 -3.33 -2.82 -8.94
N ARG A 11 -4.23 -3.66 -8.46
CA ARG A 11 -5.68 -3.55 -8.63
C ARG A 11 -6.37 -4.21 -7.43
N PHE A 12 -7.61 -3.82 -7.17
CA PHE A 12 -8.40 -4.44 -6.12
C PHE A 12 -8.99 -5.79 -6.54
N THR A 13 -9.19 -5.98 -7.85
CA THR A 13 -9.76 -7.21 -8.43
C THR A 13 -9.03 -7.58 -9.72
N GLY A 14 -9.22 -8.82 -10.16
CA GLY A 14 -8.67 -9.30 -11.44
C GLY A 14 -8.24 -10.76 -11.39
N PRO A 15 -7.85 -11.32 -12.54
CA PRO A 15 -7.34 -12.69 -12.62
C PRO A 15 -6.05 -12.84 -11.80
N ARG A 16 -6.02 -13.82 -10.88
CA ARG A 16 -4.85 -14.08 -10.02
C ARG A 16 -3.57 -14.27 -10.83
N GLU A 17 -3.68 -14.90 -11.99
CA GLU A 17 -2.55 -15.14 -12.87
C GLU A 17 -1.90 -13.86 -13.40
N ALA A 18 -2.68 -12.80 -13.68
CA ALA A 18 -2.12 -11.50 -14.10
C ALA A 18 -1.24 -10.89 -12.99
N PHE A 19 -1.69 -10.99 -11.73
CA PHE A 19 -0.91 -10.56 -10.58
C PHE A 19 0.35 -11.41 -10.38
N ARG A 20 0.25 -12.74 -10.46
CA ARG A 20 1.40 -13.64 -10.32
C ARG A 20 2.46 -13.38 -11.38
N ARG A 21 2.04 -13.24 -12.64
CA ARG A 21 2.95 -12.94 -13.74
C ARG A 21 3.71 -11.62 -13.52
N ALA A 22 3.03 -10.55 -13.12
CA ALA A 22 3.68 -9.27 -12.92
C ALA A 22 4.46 -9.21 -11.60
N ASN A 23 3.82 -9.56 -10.47
CA ASN A 23 4.38 -9.30 -9.15
C ASN A 23 5.34 -10.40 -8.67
N VAL A 24 5.13 -11.66 -9.08
CA VAL A 24 5.95 -12.78 -8.62
C VAL A 24 6.99 -13.15 -9.68
N ALA A 25 6.54 -13.51 -10.89
CA ALA A 25 7.46 -13.91 -11.96
C ALA A 25 8.34 -12.73 -12.42
N GLY A 26 7.77 -11.50 -12.50
CA GLY A 26 8.53 -10.29 -12.81
C GLY A 26 9.58 -9.98 -11.74
N THR A 27 9.25 -10.12 -10.46
CA THR A 27 10.22 -9.94 -9.36
C THR A 27 11.33 -10.98 -9.42
N ARG A 28 11.00 -12.26 -9.68
CA ARG A 28 12.00 -13.33 -9.85
C ARG A 28 12.95 -13.00 -11.00
N ALA A 29 12.43 -12.69 -12.17
CA ALA A 29 13.24 -12.36 -13.33
C ALA A 29 14.18 -11.17 -13.08
N LEU A 30 13.69 -10.15 -12.36
CA LEU A 30 14.52 -8.98 -12.01
C LEU A 30 15.59 -9.32 -10.96
N LEU A 31 15.29 -10.21 -9.99
CA LEU A 31 16.28 -10.72 -9.03
C LEU A 31 17.42 -11.47 -9.74
N ASP A 32 17.05 -12.36 -10.67
CA ASP A 32 18.01 -13.16 -11.43
C ASP A 32 18.89 -12.24 -12.32
N ALA A 33 18.27 -11.32 -13.07
CA ALA A 33 19.00 -10.36 -13.89
C ALA A 33 19.90 -9.42 -13.06
N ALA A 34 19.46 -9.00 -11.87
CA ALA A 34 20.27 -8.18 -10.97
C ALA A 34 21.53 -8.91 -10.50
N ARG A 35 21.40 -10.21 -10.18
CA ARG A 35 22.54 -11.05 -9.79
C ARG A 35 23.51 -11.26 -10.95
N GLU A 36 23.00 -11.60 -12.13
CA GLU A 36 23.80 -11.80 -13.34
C GLU A 36 24.56 -10.53 -13.72
N ALA A 37 23.95 -9.35 -13.51
CA ALA A 37 24.58 -8.06 -13.73
C ALA A 37 25.57 -7.64 -12.61
N GLY A 38 25.79 -8.47 -11.59
CA GLY A 38 26.70 -8.17 -10.49
C GLY A 38 26.20 -7.08 -9.54
N ALA A 39 24.88 -6.83 -9.47
CA ALA A 39 24.35 -5.94 -8.47
C ALA A 39 24.56 -6.52 -7.07
N ARG A 40 24.99 -5.67 -6.13
CA ARG A 40 25.27 -6.09 -4.75
C ARG A 40 24.09 -5.85 -3.81
N ARG A 41 23.11 -5.04 -4.22
CA ARG A 41 21.97 -4.69 -3.37
C ARG A 41 20.67 -4.63 -4.16
N PHE A 42 19.60 -5.15 -3.56
CA PHE A 42 18.25 -5.17 -4.15
C PHE A 42 17.24 -4.70 -3.11
N VAL A 43 16.61 -3.56 -3.33
CA VAL A 43 15.56 -3.02 -2.45
C VAL A 43 14.20 -3.20 -3.12
N TYR A 44 13.34 -3.96 -2.48
CA TYR A 44 12.00 -4.26 -2.95
C TYR A 44 10.95 -3.43 -2.24
N VAL A 45 10.11 -2.73 -2.97
CA VAL A 45 8.90 -2.09 -2.44
C VAL A 45 7.81 -3.13 -2.31
N SER A 46 7.64 -3.68 -1.11
CA SER A 46 6.55 -4.57 -0.73
C SER A 46 5.27 -3.78 -0.45
N ALA A 47 4.47 -4.18 0.52
CA ALA A 47 3.30 -3.45 0.99
C ALA A 47 3.03 -3.80 2.46
N ALA A 48 2.61 -2.83 3.27
CA ALA A 48 2.20 -3.11 4.64
C ALA A 48 1.01 -4.10 4.70
N ALA A 49 0.19 -4.12 3.66
CA ALA A 49 -0.97 -5.02 3.56
C ALA A 49 -0.62 -6.52 3.56
N VAL A 50 0.65 -6.92 3.36
CA VAL A 50 1.04 -8.35 3.36
C VAL A 50 0.75 -9.06 4.69
N VAL A 51 0.61 -8.29 5.80
CA VAL A 51 0.26 -8.82 7.12
C VAL A 51 -1.24 -8.83 7.40
N MET A 52 -2.07 -8.48 6.44
CA MET A 52 -3.54 -8.51 6.60
C MET A 52 -4.09 -9.91 6.34
N ASP A 53 -4.69 -10.49 7.37
CA ASP A 53 -5.40 -11.77 7.25
C ASP A 53 -6.72 -11.66 6.48
N ASP A 54 -7.27 -12.81 6.10
CA ASP A 54 -8.57 -12.89 5.40
C ASP A 54 -9.77 -12.81 6.34
N LYS A 55 -9.55 -12.87 7.68
CA LYS A 55 -10.60 -12.82 8.69
C LYS A 55 -11.07 -11.40 9.00
N GLY A 56 -10.30 -10.41 8.59
CA GLY A 56 -10.58 -9.00 8.87
C GLY A 56 -10.19 -8.60 10.29
N SER A 57 -9.18 -9.23 10.88
CA SER A 57 -8.67 -8.88 12.20
C SER A 57 -8.19 -7.44 12.23
N PRO A 58 -8.54 -6.65 13.26
CA PRO A 58 -7.93 -5.35 13.48
C PRO A 58 -6.43 -5.50 13.71
N LEU A 59 -5.64 -4.63 13.12
CA LEU A 59 -4.19 -4.58 13.30
C LEU A 59 -3.82 -3.26 13.96
N ALA A 60 -3.23 -3.33 15.15
CA ALA A 60 -2.86 -2.17 15.95
C ALA A 60 -1.39 -2.27 16.37
N GLY A 61 -0.55 -1.38 15.82
CA GLY A 61 0.88 -1.32 16.15
C GLY A 61 1.64 -2.60 15.82
N VAL A 62 1.30 -3.28 14.71
CA VAL A 62 1.98 -4.52 14.33
C VAL A 62 3.37 -4.24 13.79
N ASP A 63 4.35 -5.04 14.21
CA ASP A 63 5.74 -4.99 13.75
C ASP A 63 6.04 -6.05 12.66
N GLU A 64 7.29 -6.15 12.26
CA GLU A 64 7.74 -7.06 11.19
C GLU A 64 7.74 -8.55 11.59
N THR A 65 7.46 -8.88 12.85
CA THR A 65 7.29 -10.27 13.31
C THR A 65 5.91 -10.81 12.93
N ALA A 66 4.96 -9.93 12.59
CA ALA A 66 3.63 -10.34 12.15
C ALA A 66 3.71 -11.25 10.90
N PRO A 67 2.90 -12.33 10.85
CA PRO A 67 2.88 -13.23 9.70
C PRO A 67 2.42 -12.52 8.44
N ILE A 68 2.97 -12.93 7.29
CA ILE A 68 2.51 -12.50 5.97
C ILE A 68 1.60 -13.56 5.34
N PHE A 69 0.70 -13.16 4.45
CA PHE A 69 -0.36 -14.02 3.92
C PHE A 69 -0.29 -14.24 2.40
N PRO A 70 0.59 -15.15 1.91
CA PRO A 70 0.69 -15.47 0.48
C PRO A 70 -0.55 -16.21 -0.06
N GLU A 71 -1.39 -16.77 0.83
CA GLU A 71 -2.64 -17.45 0.48
C GLU A 71 -3.88 -16.57 0.56
N SER A 72 -3.72 -15.24 0.77
CA SER A 72 -4.84 -14.31 0.89
C SER A 72 -5.82 -14.41 -0.29
N PHE A 73 -7.12 -14.22 -0.01
CA PHE A 73 -8.15 -14.12 -1.06
C PHE A 73 -7.88 -12.94 -2.02
N SER A 74 -7.21 -11.90 -1.55
CA SER A 74 -6.79 -10.75 -2.36
C SER A 74 -5.58 -11.12 -3.22
N PRO A 75 -5.70 -11.14 -4.56
CA PRO A 75 -4.57 -11.46 -5.44
C PRO A 75 -3.39 -10.49 -5.25
N TYR A 76 -3.67 -9.23 -4.93
CA TYR A 76 -2.64 -8.24 -4.65
C TYR A 76 -1.85 -8.58 -3.38
N ILE A 77 -2.54 -8.77 -2.24
CA ILE A 77 -1.89 -9.11 -0.96
C ILE A 77 -1.09 -10.40 -1.10
N ALA A 78 -1.71 -11.44 -1.64
CA ALA A 78 -1.08 -12.74 -1.84
C ALA A 78 0.22 -12.66 -2.65
N THR A 79 0.19 -11.98 -3.81
CA THR A 79 1.35 -11.90 -4.71
C THR A 79 2.44 -10.96 -4.20
N LYS A 80 2.09 -9.91 -3.42
CA LYS A 80 3.09 -9.08 -2.74
C LYS A 80 3.79 -9.84 -1.62
N ALA A 81 3.07 -10.66 -0.84
CA ALA A 81 3.63 -11.52 0.20
C ALA A 81 4.53 -12.62 -0.40
N GLU A 82 4.09 -13.28 -1.49
CA GLU A 82 4.88 -14.27 -2.21
C GLU A 82 6.18 -13.68 -2.77
N ALA A 83 6.10 -12.51 -3.41
CA ALA A 83 7.26 -11.81 -3.96
C ALA A 83 8.22 -11.34 -2.84
N GLU A 84 7.71 -10.86 -1.72
CA GLU A 84 8.55 -10.50 -0.56
C GLU A 84 9.31 -11.72 -0.03
N THR A 85 8.66 -12.87 0.07
CA THR A 85 9.30 -14.12 0.47
C THR A 85 10.45 -14.49 -0.47
N LEU A 86 10.24 -14.37 -1.78
CA LEU A 86 11.29 -14.61 -2.78
C LEU A 86 12.47 -13.65 -2.60
N VAL A 87 12.20 -12.37 -2.45
CA VAL A 87 13.24 -11.35 -2.28
C VAL A 87 14.07 -11.61 -1.02
N ARG A 88 13.41 -11.86 0.10
CA ARG A 88 14.10 -12.11 1.38
C ARG A 88 14.91 -13.39 1.36
N ALA A 89 14.41 -14.44 0.74
CA ALA A 89 15.11 -15.72 0.54
C ALA A 89 16.31 -15.60 -0.42
N ALA A 90 16.30 -14.62 -1.31
CA ALA A 90 17.36 -14.35 -2.25
C ALA A 90 18.59 -13.68 -1.61
N ASN A 91 18.53 -13.27 -0.35
CA ASN A 91 19.65 -12.66 0.35
C ASN A 91 20.84 -13.63 0.47
N GLY A 92 22.05 -13.11 0.29
CA GLY A 92 23.29 -13.88 0.39
C GLY A 92 24.50 -12.99 0.65
N PRO A 93 25.71 -13.57 0.79
CA PRO A 93 26.92 -12.83 1.13
C PRO A 93 27.24 -11.68 0.17
N ASP A 94 27.04 -11.91 -1.14
CA ASP A 94 27.39 -10.97 -2.19
C ASP A 94 26.16 -10.23 -2.78
N PHE A 95 24.97 -10.53 -2.28
CA PHE A 95 23.70 -9.95 -2.78
C PHE A 95 22.75 -9.65 -1.64
N THR A 96 22.82 -8.45 -1.11
CA THR A 96 21.94 -7.99 -0.02
C THR A 96 20.57 -7.64 -0.54
N THR A 97 19.53 -8.28 -0.03
CA THR A 97 18.14 -7.95 -0.37
C THR A 97 17.38 -7.38 0.81
N VAL A 98 16.55 -6.36 0.59
CA VAL A 98 15.75 -5.67 1.62
C VAL A 98 14.34 -5.47 1.10
N ALA A 99 13.34 -5.65 1.95
CA ALA A 99 11.95 -5.34 1.65
C ALA A 99 11.46 -4.13 2.46
N LEU A 100 10.88 -3.13 1.82
CA LEU A 100 10.17 -2.05 2.49
C LEU A 100 8.65 -2.29 2.39
N ARG A 101 7.94 -2.10 3.48
CA ARG A 101 6.48 -2.30 3.59
C ARG A 101 5.76 -0.96 3.78
N PRO A 102 5.64 -0.13 2.73
CA PRO A 102 4.84 1.08 2.82
C PRO A 102 3.36 0.75 2.96
N PRO A 103 2.58 1.55 3.72
CA PRO A 103 1.12 1.52 3.72
C PRO A 103 0.57 2.21 2.46
N GLY A 104 -0.62 2.83 2.55
CA GLY A 104 -1.15 3.67 1.48
C GLY A 104 -0.19 4.83 1.17
N ILE A 105 0.48 4.76 0.02
CA ILE A 105 1.37 5.83 -0.46
C ILE A 105 0.51 6.97 -1.00
N TRP A 106 0.86 8.20 -0.65
CA TRP A 106 0.13 9.40 -1.03
C TRP A 106 1.06 10.57 -1.39
N GLY A 107 0.50 11.59 -2.07
CA GLY A 107 1.23 12.76 -2.55
C GLY A 107 0.77 13.19 -3.92
N GLY A 108 1.27 14.31 -4.44
CA GLY A 108 0.84 14.87 -5.73
C GLY A 108 0.89 13.86 -6.87
N GLY A 109 -0.22 13.74 -7.62
CA GLY A 109 -0.35 12.80 -8.73
C GLY A 109 -0.74 11.37 -8.35
N ASP A 110 -1.08 11.10 -7.10
CA ASP A 110 -1.51 9.79 -6.60
C ASP A 110 -2.94 9.40 -7.04
N ALA A 111 -3.37 8.20 -6.62
CA ALA A 111 -4.72 7.73 -6.89
C ALA A 111 -5.81 8.54 -6.16
N PHE A 112 -5.50 9.20 -5.05
CA PHE A 112 -6.49 10.03 -4.35
C PHE A 112 -6.80 11.30 -5.14
N SER A 113 -5.80 11.94 -5.73
CA SER A 113 -5.97 13.16 -6.54
C SER A 113 -6.83 12.94 -7.78
N SER A 114 -6.82 11.75 -8.35
CA SER A 114 -7.61 11.40 -9.54
C SER A 114 -8.97 10.79 -9.19
N THR A 115 -9.04 9.92 -8.19
CA THR A 115 -10.22 9.10 -7.90
C THR A 115 -11.20 9.81 -6.96
N LEU A 116 -10.70 10.49 -5.92
CA LEU A 116 -11.55 11.12 -4.91
C LEU A 116 -12.48 12.20 -5.49
N PRO A 117 -12.02 13.13 -6.35
CA PRO A 117 -12.90 14.10 -6.99
C PRO A 117 -14.04 13.44 -7.79
N GLN A 118 -13.73 12.37 -8.51
CA GLN A 118 -14.73 11.65 -9.31
C GLN A 118 -15.79 10.97 -8.42
N LEU A 119 -15.38 10.32 -7.33
CA LEU A 119 -16.29 9.68 -6.39
C LEU A 119 -17.20 10.70 -5.69
N VAL A 120 -16.64 11.84 -5.28
CA VAL A 120 -17.42 12.92 -4.64
C VAL A 120 -18.40 13.53 -5.61
N LYS A 121 -17.97 13.88 -6.85
CA LYS A 121 -18.83 14.43 -7.91
C LYS A 121 -20.00 13.49 -8.26
N ARG A 122 -19.73 12.18 -8.29
CA ARG A 122 -20.76 11.15 -8.58
C ARG A 122 -21.61 10.77 -7.36
N ARG A 123 -21.37 11.36 -6.19
CA ARG A 123 -22.02 10.99 -4.91
C ARG A 123 -21.84 9.50 -4.54
N GLN A 124 -20.71 8.95 -4.92
CA GLN A 124 -20.35 7.54 -4.67
C GLN A 124 -19.31 7.39 -3.53
N PHE A 125 -18.83 8.51 -2.98
CA PHE A 125 -17.91 8.47 -1.86
C PHE A 125 -18.64 8.20 -0.54
N GLY A 126 -18.09 7.31 0.27
CA GLY A 126 -18.55 7.01 1.61
C GLY A 126 -17.46 6.34 2.43
N PHE A 127 -17.57 6.41 3.75
CA PHE A 127 -16.66 5.72 4.66
C PHE A 127 -17.14 4.29 4.94
N VAL A 128 -16.22 3.39 5.23
CA VAL A 128 -16.50 2.06 5.76
C VAL A 128 -16.14 2.07 7.24
N GLY A 129 -17.03 1.57 8.11
CA GLY A 129 -16.80 1.52 9.56
C GLY A 129 -16.61 2.89 10.22
N GLY A 130 -17.10 3.96 9.61
CA GLY A 130 -16.96 5.33 10.12
C GLY A 130 -15.60 5.99 9.85
N GLY A 131 -14.57 5.21 9.58
CA GLY A 131 -13.20 5.69 9.30
C GLY A 131 -12.50 6.37 10.49
N ARG A 132 -13.04 6.28 11.73
CA ARG A 132 -12.48 6.95 12.93
C ARG A 132 -11.44 6.10 13.67
N PHE A 133 -11.02 5.01 13.10
CA PHE A 133 -9.95 4.15 13.60
C PHE A 133 -8.59 4.58 13.07
N GLY A 134 -7.53 4.22 13.81
CA GLY A 134 -6.15 4.52 13.41
C GLY A 134 -5.79 3.85 12.09
N CYS A 135 -5.10 4.58 11.26
CA CYS A 135 -4.49 4.08 10.04
C CYS A 135 -3.08 4.65 9.88
N VAL A 136 -2.29 3.99 9.04
CA VAL A 136 -0.97 4.44 8.63
C VAL A 136 -0.99 4.87 7.17
N THR A 137 -0.20 5.88 6.88
CA THR A 137 0.04 6.44 5.54
C THR A 137 1.53 6.67 5.36
N CYS A 138 2.01 6.83 4.14
CA CYS A 138 3.39 7.22 3.87
C CYS A 138 3.43 8.14 2.66
N HIS A 139 3.89 9.38 2.85
CA HIS A 139 4.10 10.32 1.75
C HIS A 139 5.14 9.76 0.78
N VAL A 140 4.99 10.01 -0.52
CA VAL A 140 5.89 9.48 -1.55
C VAL A 140 7.36 9.86 -1.27
N ASP A 141 7.63 11.07 -0.82
CA ASP A 141 9.01 11.49 -0.49
C ASP A 141 9.56 10.78 0.77
N ASN A 142 8.70 10.39 1.72
CA ASN A 142 9.07 9.55 2.84
C ASN A 142 9.39 8.12 2.37
N VAL A 143 8.69 7.60 1.34
CA VAL A 143 9.06 6.34 0.70
C VAL A 143 10.43 6.46 0.02
N VAL A 144 10.70 7.57 -0.67
CA VAL A 144 12.01 7.82 -1.30
C VAL A 144 13.12 7.91 -0.25
N GLU A 145 12.90 8.61 0.86
CA GLU A 145 13.85 8.62 1.99
C GLU A 145 14.17 7.20 2.47
N ALA A 146 13.12 6.39 2.71
CA ALA A 146 13.29 5.03 3.18
C ALA A 146 14.05 4.14 2.17
N LEU A 147 13.81 4.33 0.87
CA LEU A 147 14.54 3.62 -0.20
C LEU A 147 16.01 3.94 -0.17
N ILE A 148 16.38 5.23 -0.04
CA ILE A 148 17.78 5.68 0.05
C ILE A 148 18.42 5.11 1.32
N CYS A 149 17.74 5.20 2.47
CA CYS A 149 18.24 4.63 3.72
C CYS A 149 18.42 3.10 3.62
N ALA A 150 17.50 2.39 2.95
CA ALA A 150 17.61 0.95 2.76
C ALA A 150 18.75 0.56 1.82
N LEU A 151 19.07 1.39 0.81
CA LEU A 151 20.24 1.20 -0.04
C LEU A 151 21.55 1.34 0.74
N ASP A 152 21.59 2.20 1.74
CA ASP A 152 22.80 2.46 2.53
C ASP A 152 22.93 1.45 3.69
N ARG A 153 21.89 1.33 4.52
CA ARG A 153 21.92 0.65 5.83
C ARG A 153 21.03 -0.58 5.96
N GLY A 154 20.23 -0.92 4.93
CA GLY A 154 19.30 -2.03 5.02
C GLY A 154 19.99 -3.36 5.31
N ARG A 155 19.55 -4.06 6.37
CA ARG A 155 20.05 -5.37 6.74
C ARG A 155 19.55 -6.45 5.78
N GLY A 156 20.43 -7.31 5.33
CA GLY A 156 20.12 -8.37 4.37
C GLY A 156 19.03 -9.32 4.86
N GLY A 157 18.06 -9.61 4.01
CA GLY A 157 16.90 -10.46 4.29
C GLY A 157 15.84 -9.82 5.20
N ALA A 158 16.04 -8.56 5.64
CA ALA A 158 15.08 -7.88 6.51
C ALA A 158 13.91 -7.28 5.75
N ALA A 159 12.79 -7.13 6.46
CA ALA A 159 11.68 -6.28 6.06
C ALA A 159 11.57 -5.11 7.04
N TYR A 160 11.00 -3.98 6.57
CA TYR A 160 10.79 -2.78 7.37
C TYR A 160 9.46 -2.12 7.02
N PHE A 161 8.63 -1.87 8.04
CA PHE A 161 7.51 -0.94 7.89
C PHE A 161 8.05 0.49 7.82
N ILE A 162 7.37 1.32 7.03
CA ILE A 162 7.70 2.74 6.88
C ILE A 162 6.42 3.55 6.90
N ASN A 163 6.31 4.50 7.82
CA ASN A 163 5.10 5.28 8.05
C ASN A 163 5.42 6.79 8.06
N ASP A 164 4.40 7.61 7.81
CA ASP A 164 4.48 9.01 8.16
C ASP A 164 4.65 9.20 9.67
N PRO A 165 5.31 10.27 10.13
CA PRO A 165 5.64 10.44 11.55
C PRO A 165 4.41 10.71 12.43
N GLU A 166 3.31 11.24 11.87
CA GLU A 166 2.16 11.58 12.67
C GLU A 166 1.07 10.51 12.62
N PRO A 167 0.51 10.12 13.78
CA PRO A 167 -0.66 9.24 13.82
C PRO A 167 -1.87 9.92 13.17
N THR A 168 -2.76 9.15 12.59
CA THR A 168 -3.99 9.66 11.98
C THR A 168 -5.12 8.63 12.02
N THR A 169 -6.33 9.10 11.73
CA THR A 169 -7.45 8.22 11.38
C THR A 169 -7.72 8.31 9.89
N LEU A 170 -8.31 7.26 9.32
CA LEU A 170 -8.67 7.27 7.90
C LEU A 170 -9.58 8.45 7.54
N ARG A 171 -10.53 8.80 8.44
CA ARG A 171 -11.43 9.94 8.24
C ARG A 171 -10.67 11.26 8.24
N ASP A 172 -9.79 11.50 9.21
CA ASP A 172 -9.02 12.74 9.29
C ASP A 172 -8.11 12.88 8.07
N PHE A 173 -7.38 11.83 7.72
CA PHE A 173 -6.51 11.81 6.55
C PHE A 173 -7.28 12.15 5.26
N LEU A 174 -8.35 11.41 4.95
CA LEU A 174 -9.12 11.64 3.73
C LEU A 174 -9.85 13.00 3.72
N THR A 175 -10.29 13.52 4.88
CA THR A 175 -10.88 14.85 4.98
C THR A 175 -9.86 15.94 4.65
N ARG A 176 -8.62 15.80 5.13
CA ARG A 176 -7.52 16.75 4.81
C ARG A 176 -7.12 16.67 3.33
N VAL A 177 -6.99 15.47 2.77
CA VAL A 177 -6.72 15.30 1.33
C VAL A 177 -7.85 15.90 0.50
N ALA A 178 -9.10 15.64 0.85
CA ALA A 178 -10.25 16.23 0.16
C ALA A 178 -10.23 17.78 0.23
N ALA A 179 -9.95 18.35 1.40
CA ALA A 179 -9.83 19.80 1.58
C ALA A 179 -8.71 20.40 0.72
N ALA A 180 -7.55 19.74 0.63
CA ALA A 180 -6.43 20.15 -0.22
C ALA A 180 -6.79 20.10 -1.73
N LEU A 181 -7.71 19.21 -2.12
CA LEU A 181 -8.28 19.11 -3.47
C LEU A 181 -9.51 20.01 -3.69
N GLY A 182 -9.86 20.88 -2.72
CA GLY A 182 -11.03 21.76 -2.81
C GLY A 182 -12.38 21.04 -2.62
N LEU A 183 -12.39 19.85 -2.05
CA LEU A 183 -13.58 19.01 -1.86
C LEU A 183 -14.05 19.02 -0.40
N LYS A 184 -15.35 18.78 -0.18
CA LYS A 184 -15.96 18.64 1.15
C LYS A 184 -16.55 17.24 1.30
N ILE A 185 -16.06 16.46 2.27
CA ILE A 185 -16.53 15.09 2.54
C ILE A 185 -16.97 14.88 4.00
N ASP A 186 -17.06 15.95 4.78
CA ASP A 186 -17.40 15.87 6.22
C ASP A 186 -18.73 15.15 6.48
N ARG A 187 -19.70 15.36 5.59
CA ARG A 187 -21.05 14.77 5.65
C ARG A 187 -21.19 13.49 4.84
N ALA A 188 -20.08 12.92 4.36
CA ALA A 188 -20.14 11.68 3.59
C ALA A 188 -20.77 10.54 4.43
N PRO A 189 -21.62 9.71 3.84
CA PRO A 189 -22.25 8.59 4.53
C PRO A 189 -21.20 7.56 4.97
N SER A 190 -21.61 6.69 5.90
CA SER A 190 -20.78 5.57 6.34
C SER A 190 -21.56 4.28 6.28
N LEU A 191 -20.96 3.25 5.72
CA LEU A 191 -21.50 1.89 5.72
C LEU A 191 -20.86 1.07 6.84
N PRO A 192 -21.62 0.27 7.59
CA PRO A 192 -21.06 -0.74 8.48
C PRO A 192 -20.15 -1.71 7.71
N TYR A 193 -19.06 -2.16 8.34
CA TYR A 193 -18.08 -3.04 7.71
C TYR A 193 -18.72 -4.29 7.07
N GLY A 194 -19.59 -4.99 7.81
CA GLY A 194 -20.25 -6.20 7.29
C GLY A 194 -21.12 -5.95 6.05
N VAL A 195 -21.84 -4.81 6.01
CA VAL A 195 -22.63 -4.41 4.85
C VAL A 195 -21.70 -4.11 3.65
N ALA A 196 -20.64 -3.34 3.87
CA ALA A 196 -19.65 -3.04 2.83
C ALA A 196 -18.99 -4.33 2.30
N TRP A 197 -18.68 -5.28 3.18
CA TRP A 197 -18.09 -6.58 2.81
C TRP A 197 -19.00 -7.40 1.89
N VAL A 198 -20.29 -7.51 2.23
CA VAL A 198 -21.28 -8.23 1.40
C VAL A 198 -21.45 -7.53 0.06
N LEU A 199 -21.65 -6.21 0.05
CA LEU A 199 -21.79 -5.44 -1.19
C LEU A 199 -20.54 -5.55 -2.07
N GLY A 200 -19.34 -5.47 -1.48
CA GLY A 200 -18.10 -5.66 -2.21
C GLY A 200 -17.99 -7.04 -2.87
N GLY A 201 -18.42 -8.09 -2.17
CA GLY A 201 -18.48 -9.44 -2.72
C GLY A 201 -19.47 -9.59 -3.89
N LEU A 202 -20.65 -8.99 -3.80
CA LEU A 202 -21.63 -8.98 -4.88
C LEU A 202 -21.12 -8.22 -6.12
N MET A 203 -20.49 -7.06 -5.91
CA MET A 203 -19.89 -6.27 -6.99
C MET A 203 -18.71 -6.98 -7.66
N GLU A 204 -17.87 -7.68 -6.89
CA GLU A 204 -16.82 -8.54 -7.45
C GLU A 204 -17.38 -9.69 -8.28
N GLY A 205 -18.44 -10.35 -7.80
CA GLY A 205 -19.12 -11.42 -8.53
C GLY A 205 -19.66 -10.93 -9.86
N TRP A 206 -20.35 -9.78 -9.85
CA TRP A 206 -20.86 -9.14 -11.06
C TRP A 206 -19.74 -8.74 -12.03
N ALA A 207 -18.66 -8.11 -11.53
CA ALA A 207 -17.52 -7.71 -12.35
C ALA A 207 -16.85 -8.92 -13.03
N ARG A 208 -16.76 -10.07 -12.33
CA ARG A 208 -16.25 -11.33 -12.93
C ARG A 208 -17.19 -11.86 -14.01
N ALA A 209 -18.52 -11.89 -13.74
CA ALA A 209 -19.51 -12.41 -14.68
C ALA A 209 -19.53 -11.58 -15.97
N THR A 210 -19.39 -10.26 -15.86
CA THR A 210 -19.40 -9.33 -17.01
C THR A 210 -18.02 -9.12 -17.64
N ARG A 211 -16.96 -9.75 -17.09
CA ARG A 211 -15.56 -9.54 -17.51
C ARG A 211 -15.16 -8.05 -17.50
N ALA A 212 -15.63 -7.31 -16.49
CA ALA A 212 -15.37 -5.88 -16.38
C ALA A 212 -13.87 -5.56 -16.44
N LYS A 213 -13.50 -4.58 -17.27
CA LYS A 213 -12.10 -4.15 -17.44
C LYS A 213 -11.58 -3.34 -16.23
N ASN A 214 -12.48 -2.66 -15.52
CA ASN A 214 -12.16 -1.80 -14.38
C ASN A 214 -12.54 -2.47 -13.07
N ASP A 215 -11.90 -2.04 -11.98
CA ASP A 215 -12.30 -2.45 -10.64
C ASP A 215 -13.73 -1.98 -10.33
N PRO A 216 -14.55 -2.78 -9.63
CA PRO A 216 -15.85 -2.33 -9.17
C PRO A 216 -15.68 -1.17 -8.16
N PRO A 217 -16.70 -0.32 -8.00
CA PRO A 217 -16.68 0.80 -7.05
C PRO A 217 -16.35 0.38 -5.61
N MET A 218 -16.64 -0.88 -5.27
CA MET A 218 -16.29 -1.50 -3.98
C MET A 218 -15.88 -2.95 -4.21
N SER A 219 -14.82 -3.37 -3.51
CA SER A 219 -14.35 -4.75 -3.48
C SER A 219 -14.04 -5.18 -2.05
N ARG A 220 -14.03 -6.47 -1.77
CA ARG A 220 -13.64 -6.99 -0.45
C ARG A 220 -12.19 -6.62 -0.11
N THR A 221 -11.29 -6.63 -1.10
CA THR A 221 -9.91 -6.17 -0.91
C THR A 221 -9.88 -4.71 -0.44
N MET A 222 -10.61 -3.81 -1.11
CA MET A 222 -10.70 -2.41 -0.70
C MET A 222 -11.31 -2.28 0.71
N VAL A 223 -12.44 -2.96 0.97
CA VAL A 223 -13.09 -2.95 2.29
C VAL A 223 -12.15 -3.45 3.38
N ARG A 224 -11.30 -4.45 3.09
CA ARG A 224 -10.29 -4.95 4.04
C ARG A 224 -9.22 -3.91 4.33
N LEU A 225 -8.75 -3.20 3.32
CA LEU A 225 -7.70 -2.18 3.46
C LEU A 225 -8.15 -0.95 4.25
N ILE A 226 -9.42 -0.52 4.09
CA ILE A 226 -9.88 0.78 4.60
C ILE A 226 -11.01 0.68 5.63
N GLY A 227 -11.49 -0.51 5.97
CA GLY A 227 -12.69 -0.68 6.80
C GLY A 227 -12.42 -1.09 8.25
N ARG A 228 -11.17 -1.29 8.64
CA ARG A 228 -10.74 -1.73 9.97
C ARG A 228 -9.48 -0.99 10.43
N PRO A 229 -9.21 -0.93 11.74
CA PRO A 229 -7.94 -0.41 12.24
C PRO A 229 -6.75 -1.10 11.57
N PHE A 230 -5.82 -0.29 11.09
CA PHE A 230 -4.57 -0.77 10.51
C PHE A 230 -3.46 0.21 10.83
N THR A 231 -2.68 -0.10 11.86
CA THR A 231 -1.46 0.62 12.22
C THR A 231 -0.30 -0.34 12.37
N THR A 232 0.87 0.10 11.92
CA THR A 232 2.13 -0.65 11.98
C THR A 232 3.15 0.12 12.81
N ASP A 233 4.09 -0.59 13.41
CA ASP A 233 5.25 -0.03 14.11
C ASP A 233 6.45 0.03 13.16
N ASP A 234 6.98 1.23 12.94
CA ASP A 234 8.15 1.48 12.09
C ASP A 234 9.43 1.76 12.90
N SER A 235 9.43 1.49 14.20
CA SER A 235 10.57 1.72 15.10
C SER A 235 11.83 1.02 14.62
N LYS A 236 11.71 -0.16 14.03
CA LYS A 236 12.82 -0.89 13.42
C LYS A 236 13.45 -0.13 12.25
N ALA A 237 12.65 0.44 11.35
CA ALA A 237 13.17 1.27 10.24
C ALA A 237 13.87 2.51 10.78
N ARG A 238 13.31 3.15 11.80
CA ARG A 238 13.93 4.30 12.47
C ARG A 238 15.26 3.95 13.09
N ALA A 239 15.35 2.83 13.82
CA ALA A 239 16.56 2.41 14.51
C ALA A 239 17.65 1.88 13.55
N GLU A 240 17.31 0.99 12.62
CA GLU A 240 18.28 0.31 11.77
C GLU A 240 18.61 1.08 10.48
N LEU A 241 17.65 1.77 9.86
CA LEU A 241 17.86 2.52 8.63
C LEU A 241 18.19 4.01 8.89
N GLY A 242 17.82 4.54 10.06
CA GLY A 242 17.82 5.98 10.34
C GLY A 242 16.76 6.71 9.51
N TYR A 243 15.65 6.05 9.26
CA TYR A 243 14.45 6.62 8.62
C TYR A 243 13.75 7.57 9.59
N PHE A 244 13.34 8.74 9.14
CA PHE A 244 12.66 9.73 9.97
C PHE A 244 11.23 10.03 9.50
N GLY A 245 10.94 9.90 8.22
CA GLY A 245 9.72 10.39 7.60
C GLY A 245 9.71 11.92 7.61
N ARG A 246 10.66 12.53 6.91
CA ARG A 246 10.98 13.97 7.01
C ARG A 246 9.85 14.88 6.54
N VAL A 247 9.02 14.40 5.62
CA VAL A 247 7.87 15.16 5.13
C VAL A 247 6.71 14.97 6.07
N SER A 248 6.31 16.04 6.76
CA SER A 248 5.11 16.07 7.60
C SER A 248 3.85 16.01 6.74
N ARG A 249 2.72 15.61 7.36
CA ARG A 249 1.44 15.57 6.64
C ARG A 249 1.02 16.95 6.14
N ALA A 250 1.30 17.99 6.89
CA ALA A 250 0.98 19.37 6.50
C ALA A 250 1.74 19.80 5.24
N GLU A 251 3.03 19.49 5.18
CA GLU A 251 3.87 19.77 4.00
C GLU A 251 3.44 18.94 2.80
N GLY A 252 3.24 17.62 2.98
CA GLY A 252 2.82 16.72 1.92
C GLY A 252 1.47 17.11 1.30
N LEU A 253 0.50 17.61 2.08
CA LEU A 253 -0.77 18.11 1.55
C LEU A 253 -0.59 19.31 0.61
N GLY A 254 0.47 20.10 0.77
CA GLY A 254 0.82 21.16 -0.17
C GLY A 254 1.07 20.66 -1.60
N SER A 255 1.49 19.41 -1.77
CA SER A 255 1.73 18.83 -3.10
C SER A 255 0.47 18.68 -3.96
N TYR A 256 -0.72 18.67 -3.36
CA TYR A 256 -1.99 18.65 -4.09
C TYR A 256 -2.39 20.01 -4.66
N ALA A 257 -1.92 21.12 -4.08
CA ALA A 257 -2.28 22.47 -4.52
C ALA A 257 -1.71 22.85 -5.90
N GLY A 258 -0.69 22.12 -6.38
CA GLY A 258 -0.06 22.32 -7.69
C GLY A 258 -0.35 21.24 -8.72
N ALA A 259 -1.13 20.21 -8.38
CA ALA A 259 -1.43 19.13 -9.31
C ALA A 259 -2.46 19.59 -10.35
N PRO A 260 -2.16 19.55 -11.66
CA PRO A 260 -3.15 19.87 -12.67
C PRO A 260 -4.33 18.91 -12.55
N ALA A 261 -5.56 19.45 -12.56
CA ALA A 261 -6.76 18.63 -12.67
C ALA A 261 -6.63 17.80 -13.95
N GLN A 262 -6.39 16.51 -13.81
CA GLN A 262 -6.38 15.61 -14.97
C GLN A 262 -7.81 15.55 -15.51
N SER A 263 -8.01 16.17 -16.68
CA SER A 263 -9.24 16.25 -17.45
C SER A 263 -9.70 14.87 -17.96
#